data_a921b5eb19f3dc0453176775e4b88a3a
#
_entry.id   a921b5eb19f3dc0453176775e4b88a3a
#
_cell.length_a   1.000
_cell.length_b   1.000
_cell.length_c   1.000
_cell.angle_alpha   90.00
_cell.angle_beta   90.00
_cell.angle_gamma   90.00
#
_symmetry.space_group_name_H-M   'P 1'
#
loop_
_entity.id
_entity.type
_entity.pdbx_description
1 polymer ?
#
loop_
_entity_poly.entity_id
_entity_poly.type
_entity_poly.pdbx_seq_one_letter_code
_entity_poly.pdbx_strand_id
1 'polypeptide(L)'
;MKNKFRKYILIILLLSSSFAECDYAIGDFNNDDVLNVLDIIALVNNIIDEDEFSIVFDLNFDLVNNIADIIILVNRIIDSYPQEIAIEEIDYDFETLTISWNQSTDYGFEYYNINYFNIISQESEIIYTSSSISDTSINLLDFALKEQNWFYISVVDFLGCETSGNQFYYELPFKHYEVDDNGDVYDSEISVTDFQNSTDCQGCHESHYEEWSNSMHSYSMNSPVFFSYKNETLENHPEVGDKFCSQCHNPIAYLTNTNLEEYDSVESLQSSQLPNVIKEGIGCDVCHTTTSLSETIFTDNSGAANAMYKLYPGENIKFGPIENPLENGFHNSYYLPTYTSSNMCLPCHDLVVRDVEAEITFTEWDRIPGFSMFGGVACQVCHMPEKEDGTHDHGFIGADLDLNIPYMSNPEYEKVVNLMNAAVTMEFDVWGIQLPEIINSGDSLLVPLTVESITAHNIPSGTSFNRDVWVELKVSSNNEIIYSSGLLQNNSELLNYNDENLLSFKTYLLDENGDTTRSVIDAHDIINNSLSPYAQRFKQYNIHIPDNISGEISVQARMLFRPFSPDFILNHHPSFIENLPIYEMFVINSIIEVE
;
A
#
# COMPACT_ATOMS: atom_id res chain seq x y z
N MET A 1 -11.71 30.59 16.02
CA MET A 1 -11.95 29.80 17.23
C MET A 1 -13.13 28.89 17.00
N LYS A 2 -12.91 27.73 16.42
CA LYS A 2 -13.83 26.58 16.47
C LYS A 2 -12.94 25.35 16.60
N ASN A 3 -12.82 24.85 17.84
CA ASN A 3 -12.19 23.59 18.14
C ASN A 3 -12.88 22.47 17.34
N LYS A 4 -12.28 22.01 16.26
CA LYS A 4 -12.57 20.68 15.71
C LYS A 4 -11.78 19.70 16.58
N PHE A 5 -12.47 19.10 17.54
CA PHE A 5 -12.03 17.86 18.16
C PHE A 5 -11.74 16.87 17.04
N ARG A 6 -10.46 16.60 16.75
CA ARG A 6 -10.04 15.35 16.15
C ARG A 6 -10.59 14.25 17.05
N LYS A 7 -11.60 13.56 16.59
CA LYS A 7 -11.96 12.25 17.11
C LYS A 7 -10.79 11.32 16.77
N TYR A 8 -9.83 11.25 17.67
CA TYR A 8 -9.16 9.98 17.84
C TYR A 8 -10.29 9.02 18.21
N ILE A 9 -10.64 8.15 17.29
CA ILE A 9 -11.32 6.92 17.64
C ILE A 9 -10.24 6.15 18.38
N LEU A 10 -10.14 6.42 19.69
CA LEU A 10 -9.67 5.46 20.63
C LEU A 10 -10.67 4.32 20.46
N ILE A 11 -10.37 3.38 19.59
CA ILE A 11 -11.00 2.07 19.61
C ILE A 11 -10.52 1.50 20.94
N ILE A 12 -11.26 1.80 22.00
CA ILE A 12 -11.28 0.96 23.17
C ILE A 12 -11.90 -0.32 22.61
N LEU A 13 -11.04 -1.20 22.08
CA LEU A 13 -11.34 -2.59 21.93
C LEU A 13 -11.76 -3.04 23.35
N LEU A 14 -13.06 -3.08 23.58
CA LEU A 14 -13.62 -4.01 24.51
C LEU A 14 -13.28 -5.38 23.91
N LEU A 15 -12.03 -5.83 24.15
CA LEU A 15 -11.76 -7.23 24.18
C LEU A 15 -12.81 -7.78 25.14
N SER A 16 -13.83 -8.41 24.59
CA SER A 16 -14.47 -9.49 25.29
C SER A 16 -13.34 -10.52 25.43
N SER A 17 -12.49 -10.34 26.46
CA SER A 17 -11.75 -11.44 26.99
C SER A 17 -12.81 -12.53 27.20
N SER A 18 -12.75 -13.56 26.37
CA SER A 18 -13.27 -14.84 26.79
C SER A 18 -12.32 -15.21 27.94
N PHE A 19 -12.67 -14.73 29.14
CA PHE A 19 -12.11 -15.28 30.35
C PHE A 19 -12.38 -16.78 30.23
N ALA A 20 -11.37 -17.62 30.23
CA ALA A 20 -11.56 -18.99 30.56
C ALA A 20 -12.36 -18.93 31.87
N GLU A 21 -13.56 -19.48 31.88
CA GLU A 21 -14.35 -19.53 33.10
C GLU A 21 -13.51 -20.30 34.10
N CYS A 22 -13.00 -19.59 35.12
CA CYS A 22 -12.35 -20.25 36.24
C CYS A 22 -13.28 -21.33 36.74
N ASP A 23 -12.80 -22.54 36.93
CA ASP A 23 -13.60 -23.60 37.50
C ASP A 23 -13.80 -23.33 39.03
N TYR A 24 -14.79 -22.49 39.33
CA TYR A 24 -15.16 -22.16 40.71
C TYR A 24 -15.63 -23.37 41.49
N ALA A 25 -15.95 -24.48 40.86
CA ALA A 25 -16.31 -25.72 41.54
C ALA A 25 -15.14 -26.35 42.29
N ILE A 26 -13.90 -26.07 41.86
CA ILE A 26 -12.71 -26.51 42.56
C ILE A 26 -12.48 -25.60 43.78
N GLY A 27 -12.66 -26.13 44.98
CA GLY A 27 -12.51 -25.41 46.23
C GLY A 27 -13.82 -25.09 46.95
N ASP A 28 -14.96 -25.23 46.30
CA ASP A 28 -16.30 -25.19 46.94
C ASP A 28 -16.53 -26.53 47.65
N PHE A 29 -16.01 -26.64 48.84
CA PHE A 29 -16.02 -27.87 49.59
C PHE A 29 -17.31 -28.12 50.35
N ASN A 30 -18.11 -27.08 50.54
CA ASN A 30 -19.41 -27.18 51.15
C ASN A 30 -20.58 -27.34 50.16
N ASN A 31 -20.29 -27.24 48.83
CA ASN A 31 -21.23 -27.33 47.70
C ASN A 31 -22.36 -26.33 47.78
N ASP A 32 -22.07 -25.07 48.15
CA ASP A 32 -23.05 -24.00 48.19
C ASP A 32 -22.99 -23.03 47.00
N ASP A 33 -22.17 -23.36 45.98
CA ASP A 33 -21.89 -22.59 44.79
C ASP A 33 -21.21 -21.21 45.05
N VAL A 34 -20.60 -21.04 46.25
CA VAL A 34 -19.95 -19.79 46.66
C VAL A 34 -18.59 -20.06 47.32
N LEU A 35 -17.52 -19.74 46.64
CA LEU A 35 -16.20 -19.86 47.20
C LEU A 35 -15.94 -18.80 48.27
N ASN A 36 -15.84 -19.23 49.56
CA ASN A 36 -15.71 -18.32 50.71
C ASN A 36 -15.03 -18.99 51.91
N VAL A 37 -15.01 -18.27 53.06
CA VAL A 37 -14.40 -18.74 54.29
C VAL A 37 -15.00 -20.05 54.84
N LEU A 38 -16.21 -20.41 54.44
CA LEU A 38 -16.82 -21.67 54.90
C LEU A 38 -16.15 -22.89 54.26
N ASP A 39 -15.64 -22.74 53.06
CA ASP A 39 -14.85 -23.79 52.40
C ASP A 39 -13.49 -24.00 53.06
N ILE A 40 -12.86 -22.90 53.51
CA ILE A 40 -11.66 -23.00 54.35
C ILE A 40 -11.95 -23.81 55.61
N ILE A 41 -13.10 -23.55 56.26
CA ILE A 41 -13.48 -24.29 57.45
C ILE A 41 -13.73 -25.77 57.13
N ALA A 42 -14.32 -26.10 55.99
CA ALA A 42 -14.54 -27.46 55.55
C ALA A 42 -13.20 -28.20 55.32
N LEU A 43 -12.25 -27.55 54.66
CA LEU A 43 -10.89 -28.11 54.42
C LEU A 43 -10.11 -28.28 55.73
N VAL A 44 -10.14 -27.28 56.62
CA VAL A 44 -9.50 -27.34 57.95
C VAL A 44 -10.07 -28.49 58.80
N ASN A 45 -11.39 -28.68 58.79
CA ASN A 45 -12.01 -29.79 59.52
C ASN A 45 -11.56 -31.14 58.94
N ASN A 46 -11.50 -31.31 57.63
CA ASN A 46 -10.99 -32.54 57.00
C ASN A 46 -9.54 -32.85 57.44
N ILE A 47 -8.67 -31.85 57.50
CA ILE A 47 -7.29 -32.00 57.92
C ILE A 47 -7.16 -32.33 59.43
N ILE A 48 -7.98 -31.72 60.29
CA ILE A 48 -7.94 -31.91 61.77
C ILE A 48 -8.54 -33.26 62.21
N ASP A 49 -9.59 -33.68 61.52
CA ASP A 49 -10.31 -34.92 61.89
C ASP A 49 -9.54 -36.18 61.45
N GLU A 50 -8.35 -36.02 60.79
CA GLU A 50 -7.50 -37.12 60.27
C GLU A 50 -8.32 -38.09 59.38
N ASP A 51 -9.28 -37.57 58.66
CA ASP A 51 -10.06 -38.35 57.69
C ASP A 51 -9.13 -38.93 56.60
N GLU A 52 -9.56 -40.01 55.97
CA GLU A 52 -8.81 -40.60 54.87
C GLU A 52 -8.56 -39.54 53.79
N PHE A 53 -7.36 -39.56 53.18
CA PHE A 53 -7.01 -38.68 52.05
C PHE A 53 -8.16 -38.60 51.05
N SER A 54 -8.54 -37.41 50.71
CA SER A 54 -9.54 -37.14 49.68
C SER A 54 -8.95 -36.20 48.60
N ILE A 55 -8.92 -36.66 47.38
CA ILE A 55 -8.42 -35.91 46.24
C ILE A 55 -9.16 -34.58 46.02
N VAL A 56 -10.40 -34.46 46.51
CA VAL A 56 -11.20 -33.23 46.39
C VAL A 56 -10.61 -32.09 47.21
N PHE A 57 -9.94 -32.36 48.33
CA PHE A 57 -9.31 -31.39 49.22
C PHE A 57 -7.82 -31.14 48.92
N ASP A 58 -7.24 -31.90 48.00
CA ASP A 58 -5.83 -31.77 47.55
C ASP A 58 -5.76 -30.79 46.39
N LEU A 59 -5.58 -29.52 46.70
CA LEU A 59 -5.59 -28.43 45.74
C LEU A 59 -4.24 -28.26 45.03
N ASN A 60 -3.16 -28.80 45.56
CA ASN A 60 -1.83 -28.73 44.93
C ASN A 60 -1.41 -30.06 44.28
N PHE A 61 -2.28 -31.07 44.31
CA PHE A 61 -2.05 -32.39 43.73
C PHE A 61 -0.80 -33.12 44.25
N ASP A 62 -0.40 -32.83 45.48
CA ASP A 62 0.75 -33.50 46.12
C ASP A 62 0.38 -34.81 46.84
N LEU A 63 -0.88 -35.21 46.81
CA LEU A 63 -1.48 -36.39 47.44
C LEU A 63 -1.49 -36.32 48.99
N VAL A 64 -1.48 -35.10 49.56
CA VAL A 64 -1.53 -34.86 50.99
C VAL A 64 -2.43 -33.67 51.31
N ASN A 65 -3.55 -33.87 51.98
CA ASN A 65 -4.38 -32.76 52.45
C ASN A 65 -3.70 -32.08 53.63
N ASN A 66 -3.23 -30.85 53.46
CA ASN A 66 -2.41 -30.17 54.46
C ASN A 66 -2.56 -28.63 54.41
N ILE A 67 -1.74 -27.92 55.18
CA ILE A 67 -1.77 -26.46 55.24
C ILE A 67 -1.48 -25.78 53.89
N ALA A 68 -0.80 -26.44 52.97
CA ALA A 68 -0.54 -25.88 51.65
C ALA A 68 -1.85 -25.69 50.86
N ASP A 69 -2.79 -26.65 50.96
CA ASP A 69 -4.10 -26.57 50.32
C ASP A 69 -4.93 -25.45 50.92
N ILE A 70 -4.84 -25.23 52.26
CA ILE A 70 -5.50 -24.10 52.91
C ILE A 70 -4.95 -22.78 52.37
N ILE A 71 -3.65 -22.66 52.22
CA ILE A 71 -3.03 -21.44 51.68
C ILE A 71 -3.50 -21.16 50.25
N ILE A 72 -3.61 -22.18 49.41
CA ILE A 72 -4.14 -22.06 48.05
C ILE A 72 -5.58 -21.57 48.05
N LEU A 73 -6.44 -22.20 48.88
CA LEU A 73 -7.82 -21.83 48.98
C LEU A 73 -8.02 -20.38 49.50
N VAL A 74 -7.23 -19.98 50.51
CA VAL A 74 -7.23 -18.63 51.04
C VAL A 74 -6.85 -17.61 49.99
N ASN A 75 -5.77 -17.86 49.26
CA ASN A 75 -5.33 -16.97 48.17
C ASN A 75 -6.40 -16.85 47.09
N ARG A 76 -7.03 -17.95 46.72
CA ARG A 76 -8.13 -17.95 45.74
C ARG A 76 -9.35 -17.16 46.20
N ILE A 77 -9.72 -17.20 47.49
CA ILE A 77 -10.84 -16.43 48.03
C ILE A 77 -10.51 -14.93 48.09
N ILE A 78 -9.22 -14.61 48.33
CA ILE A 78 -8.76 -13.21 48.41
C ILE A 78 -8.48 -12.62 47.06
N ASP A 79 -7.78 -13.35 46.19
CA ASP A 79 -7.36 -12.96 44.83
C ASP A 79 -7.84 -14.03 43.85
N SER A 80 -9.00 -13.81 43.25
CA SER A 80 -9.68 -14.79 42.38
C SER A 80 -8.97 -15.04 41.05
N TYR A 81 -7.97 -14.25 40.71
CA TYR A 81 -7.20 -14.34 39.45
C TYR A 81 -5.72 -14.13 39.69
N PRO A 82 -4.84 -14.71 38.84
CA PRO A 82 -3.42 -14.42 38.88
C PRO A 82 -3.16 -12.91 38.74
N GLN A 83 -2.02 -12.45 39.29
CA GLN A 83 -1.59 -11.07 39.13
C GLN A 83 -1.22 -10.78 37.69
N GLU A 84 -1.63 -9.62 37.23
CA GLU A 84 -1.23 -9.11 35.92
C GLU A 84 0.29 -8.94 35.85
N ILE A 85 0.89 -9.44 34.75
CA ILE A 85 2.30 -9.28 34.45
C ILE A 85 2.42 -8.54 33.13
N ALA A 86 3.38 -7.62 33.06
CA ALA A 86 3.71 -6.88 31.85
C ALA A 86 4.97 -7.42 31.19
N ILE A 87 5.02 -7.31 29.87
CA ILE A 87 6.27 -7.40 29.12
C ILE A 87 7.10 -6.18 29.49
N GLU A 88 8.38 -6.40 29.83
CA GLU A 88 9.33 -5.33 30.18
C GLU A 88 10.07 -4.82 28.97
N GLU A 89 10.50 -5.72 28.10
CA GLU A 89 11.33 -5.39 26.95
C GLU A 89 11.11 -6.38 25.83
N ILE A 90 11.14 -5.87 24.62
CA ILE A 90 11.21 -6.66 23.38
C ILE A 90 12.44 -6.17 22.62
N ASP A 91 13.32 -7.09 22.24
CA ASP A 91 14.47 -6.84 21.38
C ASP A 91 14.39 -7.75 20.16
N TYR A 92 14.75 -7.21 19.00
CA TYR A 92 14.70 -7.93 17.74
C TYR A 92 15.89 -7.57 16.86
N ASP A 93 16.70 -8.56 16.54
CA ASP A 93 17.90 -8.40 15.72
C ASP A 93 17.75 -8.96 14.30
N PHE A 94 16.51 -9.11 13.82
CA PHE A 94 16.07 -9.67 12.54
C PHE A 94 16.21 -11.21 12.41
N GLU A 95 16.91 -11.87 13.33
CA GLU A 95 16.99 -13.34 13.42
C GLU A 95 16.21 -13.84 14.63
N THR A 96 16.32 -13.12 15.74
CA THR A 96 15.81 -13.54 17.04
C THR A 96 14.90 -12.47 17.62
N LEU A 97 13.68 -12.85 17.96
CA LEU A 97 12.78 -12.05 18.77
C LEU A 97 12.97 -12.45 20.25
N THR A 98 13.51 -11.55 21.05
CA THR A 98 13.66 -11.72 22.49
C THR A 98 12.56 -10.94 23.20
N ILE A 99 11.79 -11.63 24.05
CA ILE A 99 10.75 -11.01 24.88
C ILE A 99 11.09 -11.29 26.33
N SER A 100 11.10 -10.26 27.17
CA SER A 100 11.34 -10.37 28.61
C SER A 100 10.17 -9.82 29.43
N TRP A 101 9.96 -10.41 30.61
CA TRP A 101 8.87 -10.07 31.52
C TRP A 101 9.24 -10.27 32.97
N ASN A 102 8.45 -9.71 33.87
CA ASN A 102 8.61 -9.90 35.32
C ASN A 102 8.14 -11.30 35.76
N GLN A 103 8.87 -11.89 36.67
CA GLN A 103 8.48 -13.19 37.27
C GLN A 103 7.14 -13.06 38.00
N SER A 104 6.23 -14.01 37.78
CA SER A 104 5.02 -14.14 38.60
C SER A 104 5.34 -14.46 40.07
N THR A 105 4.55 -13.90 40.96
CA THR A 105 4.58 -14.21 42.38
C THR A 105 3.38 -15.04 42.82
N ASP A 106 2.55 -15.47 41.87
CA ASP A 106 1.35 -16.24 42.18
C ASP A 106 1.67 -17.64 42.68
N TYR A 107 1.09 -17.99 43.80
CA TYR A 107 1.32 -19.28 44.43
C TYR A 107 0.77 -20.46 43.61
N GLY A 108 -0.31 -20.22 42.90
CA GLY A 108 -0.98 -21.21 42.03
C GLY A 108 -0.53 -21.20 40.58
N PHE A 109 0.62 -20.59 40.27
CA PHE A 109 1.12 -20.49 38.89
C PHE A 109 1.20 -21.84 38.20
N GLU A 110 0.71 -21.95 36.97
CA GLU A 110 0.86 -23.12 36.11
C GLU A 110 1.73 -22.83 34.89
N TYR A 111 1.37 -21.77 34.11
CA TYR A 111 2.18 -21.36 32.96
C TYR A 111 1.96 -19.90 32.56
N TYR A 112 2.93 -19.39 31.79
CA TYR A 112 2.82 -18.16 31.01
C TYR A 112 2.42 -18.50 29.58
N ASN A 113 1.57 -17.66 28.98
CA ASN A 113 1.39 -17.59 27.52
C ASN A 113 1.92 -16.25 27.03
N ILE A 114 2.76 -16.28 26.00
CA ILE A 114 3.15 -15.11 25.23
C ILE A 114 2.24 -15.07 24.01
N ASN A 115 1.50 -13.99 23.88
CA ASN A 115 0.51 -13.82 22.86
C ASN A 115 0.94 -12.74 21.86
N TYR A 116 0.74 -13.00 20.58
CA TYR A 116 0.88 -12.05 19.50
C TYR A 116 -0.51 -11.69 18.98
N PHE A 117 -0.85 -10.42 19.02
CA PHE A 117 -2.15 -9.93 18.54
C PHE A 117 -2.03 -9.42 17.10
N ASN A 118 -2.79 -10.04 16.20
CA ASN A 118 -2.87 -9.60 14.81
C ASN A 118 -3.98 -8.55 14.68
N ILE A 119 -3.61 -7.30 14.41
CA ILE A 119 -4.57 -6.18 14.30
C ILE A 119 -5.52 -6.33 13.11
N ILE A 120 -5.11 -7.05 12.05
CA ILE A 120 -5.92 -7.23 10.83
C ILE A 120 -7.04 -8.25 11.08
N SER A 121 -6.70 -9.44 11.59
CA SER A 121 -7.70 -10.48 11.92
C SER A 121 -8.42 -10.21 13.23
N GLN A 122 -7.90 -9.32 14.08
CA GLN A 122 -8.34 -9.06 15.46
C GLN A 122 -8.32 -10.32 16.34
N GLU A 123 -7.43 -11.24 16.04
CA GLU A 123 -7.24 -12.49 16.78
C GLU A 123 -5.87 -12.51 17.44
N SER A 124 -5.81 -13.14 18.61
CA SER A 124 -4.55 -13.41 19.32
C SER A 124 -4.09 -14.84 19.05
N GLU A 125 -2.80 -14.99 18.86
CA GLU A 125 -2.12 -16.27 18.71
C GLU A 125 -1.14 -16.46 19.86
N ILE A 126 -1.17 -17.63 20.50
CA ILE A 126 -0.15 -18.00 21.51
C ILE A 126 1.09 -18.43 20.73
N ILE A 127 2.15 -17.64 20.82
CA ILE A 127 3.42 -17.90 20.14
C ILE A 127 4.40 -18.69 21.01
N TYR A 128 4.19 -18.69 22.34
CA TYR A 128 5.01 -19.46 23.27
C TYR A 128 4.27 -19.69 24.58
N THR A 129 4.53 -20.85 25.22
CA THR A 129 4.06 -21.20 26.56
C THR A 129 5.22 -21.70 27.42
N SER A 130 5.35 -21.19 28.65
CA SER A 130 6.31 -21.70 29.64
C SER A 130 5.60 -22.12 30.91
N SER A 131 5.88 -23.35 31.39
CA SER A 131 5.40 -23.87 32.66
C SER A 131 6.38 -23.64 33.82
N SER A 132 7.43 -22.88 33.60
CA SER A 132 8.40 -22.54 34.67
C SER A 132 8.17 -21.13 35.18
N ILE A 133 7.80 -20.98 36.44
CA ILE A 133 7.60 -19.67 37.08
C ILE A 133 8.86 -18.80 37.08
N SER A 134 10.04 -19.42 36.99
CA SER A 134 11.32 -18.72 36.96
C SER A 134 11.73 -18.22 35.60
N ASP A 135 10.97 -18.59 34.54
CA ASP A 135 11.23 -18.08 33.19
C ASP A 135 10.75 -16.65 33.13
N THR A 136 11.63 -15.76 32.67
CA THR A 136 11.39 -14.32 32.53
C THR A 136 11.81 -13.80 31.17
N SER A 137 12.18 -14.68 30.25
CA SER A 137 12.50 -14.34 28.88
C SER A 137 12.40 -15.55 27.95
N ILE A 138 12.20 -15.26 26.65
CA ILE A 138 12.22 -16.23 25.57
C ILE A 138 12.95 -15.64 24.36
N ASN A 139 13.62 -16.52 23.61
CA ASN A 139 14.21 -16.23 22.32
C ASN A 139 13.47 -17.06 21.26
N LEU A 140 12.79 -16.41 20.35
CA LEU A 140 12.10 -17.03 19.22
C LEU A 140 12.93 -16.80 17.96
N LEU A 141 13.42 -17.88 17.36
CA LEU A 141 14.14 -17.83 16.08
C LEU A 141 13.15 -17.78 14.92
N ASP A 142 13.53 -17.09 13.86
CA ASP A 142 12.77 -17.02 12.60
C ASP A 142 11.35 -16.44 12.76
N PHE A 143 11.10 -15.66 13.81
CA PHE A 143 9.80 -15.01 14.00
C PHE A 143 9.72 -13.74 13.14
N ALA A 144 8.89 -13.77 12.10
CA ALA A 144 8.72 -12.62 11.20
C ALA A 144 7.75 -11.58 11.81
N LEU A 145 8.26 -10.42 12.18
CA LEU A 145 7.46 -9.27 12.60
C LEU A 145 6.70 -8.67 11.40
N LYS A 146 5.53 -8.12 11.67
CA LYS A 146 4.71 -7.37 10.71
C LYS A 146 4.95 -5.87 10.88
N GLU A 147 4.24 -5.06 10.11
CA GLU A 147 4.33 -3.59 10.23
C GLU A 147 3.97 -3.10 11.63
N GLN A 148 2.92 -3.67 12.22
CA GLN A 148 2.44 -3.36 13.57
C GLN A 148 2.42 -4.63 14.40
N ASN A 149 3.14 -4.60 15.50
CA ASN A 149 3.36 -5.74 16.34
C ASN A 149 2.88 -5.45 17.76
N TRP A 150 1.93 -6.25 18.21
CA TRP A 150 1.37 -6.14 19.54
C TRP A 150 1.55 -7.46 20.27
N PHE A 151 2.16 -7.40 21.45
CA PHE A 151 2.38 -8.55 22.28
C PHE A 151 1.75 -8.33 23.65
N TYR A 152 1.35 -9.39 24.30
CA TYR A 152 1.01 -9.39 25.71
C TYR A 152 1.31 -10.75 26.32
N ILE A 153 1.50 -10.76 27.64
CA ILE A 153 1.69 -11.98 28.40
C ILE A 153 0.46 -12.25 29.23
N SER A 154 0.05 -13.50 29.31
CA SER A 154 -0.94 -13.94 30.28
C SER A 154 -0.37 -14.97 31.23
N VAL A 155 -0.86 -14.95 32.46
CA VAL A 155 -0.55 -15.91 33.51
C VAL A 155 -1.76 -16.78 33.70
N VAL A 156 -1.53 -18.08 33.72
CA VAL A 156 -2.58 -19.06 33.96
C VAL A 156 -2.21 -19.82 35.23
N ASP A 157 -3.17 -19.96 36.14
CA ASP A 157 -3.04 -20.77 37.32
C ASP A 157 -3.48 -22.24 37.10
N PHE A 158 -3.16 -23.13 38.02
CA PHE A 158 -3.52 -24.54 37.90
C PHE A 158 -5.04 -24.81 37.94
N LEU A 159 -5.87 -23.78 38.15
CA LEU A 159 -7.33 -23.84 38.12
C LEU A 159 -7.89 -23.34 36.76
N GLY A 160 -6.98 -22.99 35.86
CA GLY A 160 -7.32 -22.46 34.55
C GLY A 160 -7.76 -21.00 34.55
N CYS A 161 -7.58 -20.28 35.68
CA CYS A 161 -7.85 -18.84 35.69
C CYS A 161 -6.73 -18.11 34.95
N GLU A 162 -7.08 -17.25 34.02
CA GLU A 162 -6.11 -16.51 33.20
C GLU A 162 -6.24 -15.01 33.44
N THR A 163 -5.10 -14.33 33.59
CA THR A 163 -4.99 -12.88 33.62
C THR A 163 -4.00 -12.42 32.57
N SER A 164 -4.44 -11.54 31.69
CA SER A 164 -3.63 -10.95 30.64
C SER A 164 -3.09 -9.59 31.07
N GLY A 165 -1.80 -9.37 30.81
CA GLY A 165 -1.15 -8.09 30.99
C GLY A 165 -1.50 -7.08 29.90
N ASN A 166 -1.01 -5.85 30.07
CA ASN A 166 -1.17 -4.81 29.06
C ASN A 166 -0.48 -5.17 27.75
N GLN A 167 -1.06 -4.71 26.65
CA GLN A 167 -0.44 -4.90 25.34
C GLN A 167 0.82 -4.04 25.23
N PHE A 168 1.87 -4.64 24.72
CA PHE A 168 3.15 -4.01 24.41
C PHE A 168 3.26 -3.86 22.90
N TYR A 169 3.41 -2.62 22.42
CA TYR A 169 3.63 -2.33 21.01
C TYR A 169 5.13 -2.34 20.72
N TYR A 170 5.53 -3.08 19.69
CA TYR A 170 6.90 -3.10 19.21
C TYR A 170 6.97 -2.69 17.74
N GLU A 171 7.86 -1.78 17.45
CA GLU A 171 8.14 -1.30 16.11
C GLU A 171 9.51 -1.83 15.66
N LEU A 172 9.61 -2.19 14.36
CA LEU A 172 10.88 -2.60 13.78
C LEU A 172 11.93 -1.48 13.93
N PRO A 173 13.20 -1.82 14.24
CA PRO A 173 14.24 -0.82 14.32
C PRO A 173 14.42 -0.12 12.97
N PHE A 174 14.62 1.19 12.99
CA PHE A 174 14.92 2.02 11.84
C PHE A 174 15.83 3.17 12.27
N LYS A 175 16.52 3.81 11.32
CA LYS A 175 17.27 5.02 11.61
C LYS A 175 16.33 6.21 11.69
N HIS A 176 16.41 6.96 12.77
CA HIS A 176 15.52 8.08 13.06
C HIS A 176 15.83 9.30 12.18
N TYR A 177 14.79 9.99 11.80
CA TYR A 177 14.85 11.33 11.22
C TYR A 177 13.61 12.11 11.64
N GLU A 178 13.73 13.42 11.68
CA GLU A 178 12.65 14.33 12.05
C GLU A 178 12.39 15.33 10.94
N VAL A 179 11.12 15.67 10.72
CA VAL A 179 10.66 16.65 9.76
C VAL A 179 9.97 17.80 10.48
N ASP A 180 10.10 19.01 9.95
CA ASP A 180 9.39 20.19 10.45
C ASP A 180 7.96 20.29 9.88
N ASP A 181 7.24 21.35 10.25
CA ASP A 181 5.86 21.58 9.79
C ASP A 181 5.77 21.82 8.26
N ASN A 182 6.89 22.08 7.58
CA ASN A 182 6.95 22.24 6.12
C ASN A 182 7.32 20.93 5.42
N GLY A 183 7.62 19.86 6.18
CA GLY A 183 8.09 18.59 5.65
C GLY A 183 9.58 18.52 5.36
N ASP A 184 10.36 19.51 5.79
CA ASP A 184 11.82 19.49 5.63
C ASP A 184 12.46 18.64 6.72
N VAL A 185 13.35 17.72 6.33
CA VAL A 185 14.17 16.93 7.26
C VAL A 185 15.19 17.86 7.90
N TYR A 186 15.14 18.04 9.22
CA TYR A 186 16.06 18.91 9.96
C TYR A 186 17.02 18.13 10.87
N ASP A 187 16.69 16.91 11.26
CA ASP A 187 17.56 16.00 12.00
C ASP A 187 17.44 14.58 11.42
N SER A 188 18.56 13.90 11.18
CA SER A 188 18.58 12.58 10.58
C SER A 188 19.83 11.80 10.96
N GLU A 189 19.63 10.55 11.39
CA GLU A 189 20.69 9.56 11.56
C GLU A 189 21.11 8.90 10.23
N ILE A 190 20.39 9.19 9.14
CA ILE A 190 20.61 8.62 7.82
C ILE A 190 21.64 9.46 7.06
N SER A 191 22.69 8.81 6.56
CA SER A 191 23.73 9.41 5.74
C SER A 191 23.69 8.88 4.30
N VAL A 192 24.07 9.72 3.32
CA VAL A 192 24.22 9.27 1.92
C VAL A 192 25.16 8.05 1.79
N THR A 193 26.16 7.97 2.68
CA THR A 193 27.13 6.86 2.68
C THR A 193 26.57 5.55 3.23
N ASP A 194 25.36 5.55 3.77
CA ASP A 194 24.69 4.34 4.25
C ASP A 194 24.07 3.52 3.11
N PHE A 195 23.90 4.15 1.94
CA PHE A 195 23.28 3.53 0.77
C PHE A 195 24.30 3.04 -0.25
N GLN A 196 24.00 1.90 -0.88
CA GLN A 196 24.75 1.35 -1.99
C GLN A 196 24.17 1.79 -3.33
N ASN A 197 25.03 2.00 -4.35
CA ASN A 197 24.56 2.27 -5.69
C ASN A 197 23.90 1.01 -6.27
N SER A 198 22.88 1.17 -7.10
CA SER A 198 22.25 0.04 -7.79
C SER A 198 23.24 -0.74 -8.66
N THR A 199 24.28 -0.08 -9.21
CA THR A 199 25.38 -0.73 -9.95
C THR A 199 26.20 -1.70 -9.10
N ASP A 200 26.25 -1.53 -7.78
CA ASP A 200 26.98 -2.43 -6.88
C ASP A 200 26.25 -3.78 -6.74
N CYS A 201 24.93 -3.79 -6.97
CA CYS A 201 24.08 -4.98 -6.95
C CYS A 201 24.14 -5.76 -8.27
N GLN A 202 24.46 -5.11 -9.40
CA GLN A 202 24.42 -5.66 -10.76
C GLN A 202 25.21 -6.97 -10.91
N GLY A 203 26.37 -7.06 -10.25
CA GLY A 203 27.26 -8.21 -10.42
C GLY A 203 26.67 -9.56 -10.00
N CYS A 204 25.67 -9.55 -9.11
CA CYS A 204 24.96 -10.74 -8.63
C CYS A 204 23.49 -10.75 -9.03
N HIS A 205 22.86 -9.56 -9.18
CA HIS A 205 21.46 -9.38 -9.52
C HIS A 205 21.28 -8.77 -10.92
N GLU A 206 21.98 -9.31 -11.93
CA GLU A 206 22.04 -8.76 -13.30
C GLU A 206 20.65 -8.56 -13.91
N SER A 207 19.77 -9.56 -13.82
CA SER A 207 18.41 -9.51 -14.38
C SER A 207 17.56 -8.40 -13.71
N HIS A 208 17.57 -8.31 -12.37
CA HIS A 208 16.83 -7.28 -11.63
C HIS A 208 17.38 -5.87 -11.90
N TYR A 209 18.71 -5.74 -12.02
CA TYR A 209 19.34 -4.48 -12.38
C TYR A 209 18.96 -4.05 -13.81
N GLU A 210 18.96 -4.96 -14.78
CA GLU A 210 18.57 -4.67 -16.16
C GLU A 210 17.09 -4.21 -16.23
N GLU A 211 16.18 -4.93 -15.56
CA GLU A 211 14.78 -4.57 -15.46
C GLU A 211 14.59 -3.19 -14.81
N TRP A 212 15.18 -2.98 -13.63
CA TRP A 212 15.13 -1.71 -12.92
C TRP A 212 15.72 -0.55 -13.73
N SER A 213 16.85 -0.76 -14.39
CA SER A 213 17.53 0.30 -15.15
C SER A 213 16.72 0.83 -16.33
N ASN A 214 15.74 0.07 -16.82
CA ASN A 214 14.78 0.48 -17.85
C ASN A 214 13.46 1.01 -17.26
N SER A 215 13.29 0.95 -15.94
CA SER A 215 12.04 1.35 -15.26
C SER A 215 11.91 2.86 -15.07
N MET A 216 10.68 3.31 -14.81
CA MET A 216 10.42 4.70 -14.46
C MET A 216 10.97 5.08 -13.07
N HIS A 217 11.26 4.11 -12.20
CA HIS A 217 11.94 4.37 -10.92
C HIS A 217 13.38 4.84 -11.14
N SER A 218 14.16 4.15 -11.97
CA SER A 218 15.51 4.60 -12.34
C SER A 218 15.51 5.89 -13.18
N TYR A 219 14.40 6.13 -13.89
CA TYR A 219 14.19 7.33 -14.71
C TYR A 219 13.76 8.55 -13.90
N SER A 220 13.38 8.40 -12.63
CA SER A 220 12.81 9.48 -11.81
C SER A 220 13.67 10.75 -11.80
N MET A 221 15.01 10.61 -11.69
CA MET A 221 15.97 11.72 -11.76
C MET A 221 16.64 11.88 -13.15
N ASN A 222 16.18 11.13 -14.14
CA ASN A 222 16.61 11.23 -15.54
C ASN A 222 15.48 11.76 -16.44
N SER A 223 14.34 12.15 -15.87
CA SER A 223 13.17 12.66 -16.58
C SER A 223 13.24 14.17 -16.79
N PRO A 224 13.40 14.66 -18.03
CA PRO A 224 13.28 16.10 -18.30
C PRO A 224 11.92 16.68 -17.94
N VAL A 225 10.84 15.87 -18.02
CA VAL A 225 9.49 16.25 -17.61
C VAL A 225 9.44 16.54 -16.12
N PHE A 226 10.04 15.69 -15.28
CA PHE A 226 10.15 15.93 -13.85
C PHE A 226 10.83 17.28 -13.56
N PHE A 227 11.97 17.56 -14.19
CA PHE A 227 12.68 18.83 -13.99
C PHE A 227 11.86 20.04 -14.42
N SER A 228 11.02 19.93 -15.46
CA SER A 228 10.12 21.02 -15.84
C SER A 228 9.09 21.31 -14.76
N TYR A 229 8.44 20.29 -14.21
CA TYR A 229 7.49 20.47 -13.10
C TYR A 229 8.18 21.02 -11.84
N LYS A 230 9.34 20.45 -11.48
CA LYS A 230 10.13 20.92 -10.34
C LYS A 230 10.48 22.41 -10.48
N ASN A 231 11.02 22.81 -11.65
CA ASN A 231 11.44 24.19 -11.87
C ASN A 231 10.27 25.16 -11.87
N GLU A 232 9.15 24.80 -12.53
CA GLU A 232 7.92 25.59 -12.50
C GLU A 232 7.39 25.76 -11.07
N THR A 233 7.43 24.69 -10.26
CA THR A 233 7.04 24.74 -8.85
C THR A 233 7.95 25.66 -8.07
N LEU A 234 9.27 25.55 -8.20
CA LEU A 234 10.23 26.40 -7.47
C LEU A 234 10.17 27.87 -7.91
N GLU A 235 9.84 28.14 -9.18
CA GLU A 235 9.68 29.52 -9.68
C GLU A 235 8.42 30.17 -9.09
N ASN A 236 7.31 29.44 -9.04
CA ASN A 236 6.02 29.97 -8.60
C ASN A 236 5.85 29.87 -7.07
N HIS A 237 6.44 28.87 -6.43
CA HIS A 237 6.29 28.51 -5.02
C HIS A 237 7.64 28.20 -4.38
N PRO A 238 8.56 29.20 -4.29
CA PRO A 238 9.89 28.98 -3.73
C PRO A 238 9.86 28.54 -2.25
N GLU A 239 8.76 28.80 -1.54
CA GLU A 239 8.56 28.37 -0.16
C GLU A 239 8.36 26.86 0.00
N VAL A 240 7.99 26.16 -1.07
CA VAL A 240 7.78 24.70 -1.05
C VAL A 240 9.11 23.95 -1.08
N GLY A 241 10.13 24.52 -1.75
CA GLY A 241 11.43 23.87 -1.90
C GLY A 241 11.40 22.59 -2.78
N ASP A 242 12.57 21.98 -2.94
CA ASP A 242 12.72 20.74 -3.70
C ASP A 242 12.26 19.49 -2.91
N LYS A 243 12.08 19.62 -1.60
CA LYS A 243 11.74 18.52 -0.69
C LYS A 243 10.38 17.91 -1.03
N PHE A 244 9.43 18.76 -1.43
CA PHE A 244 8.12 18.29 -1.87
C PHE A 244 8.21 17.25 -2.99
N CYS A 245 9.07 17.46 -3.97
CA CYS A 245 9.25 16.51 -5.07
C CYS A 245 10.16 15.34 -4.68
N SER A 246 11.26 15.63 -3.96
CA SER A 246 12.31 14.65 -3.67
C SER A 246 11.86 13.57 -2.69
N GLN A 247 10.89 13.81 -1.82
CA GLN A 247 10.37 12.79 -0.92
C GLN A 247 9.92 11.51 -1.64
N CYS A 248 9.41 11.60 -2.88
CA CYS A 248 9.01 10.46 -3.71
C CYS A 248 10.01 10.18 -4.84
N HIS A 249 10.51 11.22 -5.53
CA HIS A 249 11.37 11.04 -6.70
C HIS A 249 12.84 10.80 -6.38
N ASN A 250 13.27 11.16 -5.16
CA ASN A 250 14.64 10.92 -4.65
C ASN A 250 14.64 10.79 -3.12
N PRO A 251 14.09 9.70 -2.57
CA PRO A 251 13.97 9.53 -1.12
C PRO A 251 15.30 9.65 -0.38
N ILE A 252 16.41 9.21 -0.99
CA ILE A 252 17.74 9.32 -0.37
C ILE A 252 18.13 10.79 -0.22
N ALA A 253 17.95 11.63 -1.24
CA ALA A 253 18.22 13.06 -1.12
C ALA A 253 17.33 13.72 -0.06
N TYR A 254 16.06 13.35 -0.02
CA TYR A 254 15.11 13.86 0.99
C TYR A 254 15.57 13.52 2.40
N LEU A 255 15.80 12.23 2.70
CA LEU A 255 16.14 11.74 4.04
C LEU A 255 17.53 12.19 4.53
N THR A 256 18.47 12.42 3.62
CA THR A 256 19.82 12.89 3.94
C THR A 256 19.97 14.41 3.88
N ASN A 257 18.86 15.11 3.72
CA ASN A 257 18.81 16.58 3.57
C ASN A 257 19.75 17.12 2.48
N THR A 258 19.90 16.35 1.39
CA THR A 258 20.69 16.77 0.21
C THR A 258 19.86 17.74 -0.61
N ASN A 259 20.35 18.98 -0.78
CA ASN A 259 19.65 20.01 -1.56
C ASN A 259 19.79 19.75 -3.07
N LEU A 260 18.67 19.71 -3.79
CA LEU A 260 18.60 19.53 -5.24
C LEU A 260 18.07 20.76 -5.99
N GLU A 261 17.82 21.88 -5.33
CA GLU A 261 17.26 23.09 -5.95
C GLU A 261 18.14 23.65 -7.06
N GLU A 262 19.47 23.61 -6.88
CA GLU A 262 20.43 24.17 -7.84
C GLU A 262 20.51 23.40 -9.15
N TYR A 263 19.97 22.16 -9.20
CA TYR A 263 19.99 21.31 -10.40
C TYR A 263 18.67 21.47 -11.16
N ASP A 264 18.70 22.25 -12.24
CA ASP A 264 17.53 22.59 -13.06
C ASP A 264 17.25 21.65 -14.22
N SER A 265 18.15 20.69 -14.46
CA SER A 265 18.07 19.78 -15.59
C SER A 265 18.76 18.44 -15.29
N VAL A 266 18.42 17.44 -16.07
CA VAL A 266 19.10 16.13 -16.04
C VAL A 266 20.60 16.30 -16.20
N GLU A 267 21.05 17.12 -17.18
CA GLU A 267 22.46 17.34 -17.45
C GLU A 267 23.17 17.98 -16.25
N SER A 268 22.56 18.99 -15.62
CA SER A 268 23.14 19.66 -14.45
C SER A 268 23.32 18.71 -13.27
N LEU A 269 22.32 17.86 -13.01
CA LEU A 269 22.39 16.86 -11.94
C LEU A 269 23.43 15.76 -12.27
N GLN A 270 23.35 15.15 -13.47
CA GLN A 270 24.21 14.02 -13.82
C GLN A 270 25.70 14.42 -13.92
N SER A 271 26.00 15.66 -14.30
CA SER A 271 27.38 16.19 -14.33
C SER A 271 27.90 16.68 -12.96
N SER A 272 27.05 16.73 -11.93
CA SER A 272 27.41 17.19 -10.58
C SER A 272 28.40 16.26 -9.89
N GLN A 273 28.92 16.70 -8.73
CA GLN A 273 29.78 15.89 -7.85
C GLN A 273 28.99 15.10 -6.81
N LEU A 274 27.64 15.10 -6.89
CA LEU A 274 26.81 14.31 -5.98
C LEU A 274 27.09 12.81 -6.16
N PRO A 275 26.96 12.02 -5.09
CA PRO A 275 27.05 10.55 -5.18
C PRO A 275 26.03 9.94 -6.14
N ASN A 276 26.36 8.80 -6.72
CA ASN A 276 25.49 8.15 -7.71
C ASN A 276 24.13 7.73 -7.13
N VAL A 277 24.09 7.32 -5.86
CA VAL A 277 22.81 7.00 -5.16
C VAL A 277 21.80 8.15 -5.18
N ILE A 278 22.28 9.40 -5.26
CA ILE A 278 21.41 10.58 -5.43
C ILE A 278 21.00 10.75 -6.90
N LYS A 279 21.93 10.50 -7.84
CA LYS A 279 21.70 10.72 -9.27
C LYS A 279 20.79 9.66 -9.90
N GLU A 280 20.73 8.47 -9.33
CA GLU A 280 19.92 7.37 -9.84
C GLU A 280 18.44 7.42 -9.40
N GLY A 281 18.09 8.32 -8.45
CA GLY A 281 16.72 8.51 -7.99
C GLY A 281 16.24 7.40 -7.07
N ILE A 282 15.27 6.60 -7.49
CA ILE A 282 14.72 5.47 -6.71
C ILE A 282 15.53 4.22 -7.03
N GLY A 283 16.63 4.03 -6.31
CA GLY A 283 17.53 2.89 -6.46
C GLY A 283 17.12 1.67 -5.64
N CYS A 284 17.88 0.58 -5.77
CA CYS A 284 17.63 -0.68 -5.07
C CYS A 284 17.52 -0.50 -3.56
N ASP A 285 18.42 0.28 -2.98
CA ASP A 285 18.50 0.48 -1.53
C ASP A 285 17.35 1.30 -0.94
N VAL A 286 16.64 2.11 -1.73
CA VAL A 286 15.43 2.78 -1.25
C VAL A 286 14.41 1.75 -0.76
N CYS A 287 14.17 0.71 -1.56
CA CYS A 287 13.25 -0.35 -1.19
C CYS A 287 13.88 -1.35 -0.22
N HIS A 288 15.06 -1.92 -0.58
CA HIS A 288 15.65 -3.04 0.15
C HIS A 288 16.32 -2.71 1.49
N THR A 289 16.21 -1.47 1.96
CA THR A 289 16.52 -1.06 3.34
C THR A 289 15.29 -0.62 4.13
N THR A 290 14.10 -0.67 3.54
CA THR A 290 12.84 -0.34 4.21
C THR A 290 12.46 -1.46 5.18
N THR A 291 12.29 -1.12 6.46
CA THR A 291 11.91 -2.06 7.53
C THR A 291 10.41 -2.08 7.74
N SER A 292 9.79 -0.92 7.72
CA SER A 292 8.36 -0.72 7.84
C SER A 292 7.95 0.60 7.19
N LEU A 293 6.66 0.87 7.14
CA LEU A 293 6.09 2.07 6.58
C LEU A 293 5.36 2.82 7.69
N SER A 294 5.50 4.13 7.70
CA SER A 294 4.65 4.96 8.52
C SER A 294 3.37 5.30 7.76
N GLU A 295 2.35 5.75 8.48
CA GLU A 295 1.18 6.34 7.86
C GLU A 295 1.59 7.54 7.00
N THR A 296 0.97 7.68 5.84
CA THR A 296 1.11 8.87 5.00
C THR A 296 0.68 10.10 5.79
N ILE A 297 1.48 11.14 5.79
CA ILE A 297 1.14 12.39 6.48
C ILE A 297 0.32 13.25 5.52
N PHE A 298 -0.98 13.32 5.76
CA PHE A 298 -1.87 14.28 5.10
C PHE A 298 -1.80 15.60 5.85
N THR A 299 -1.33 16.64 5.18
CA THR A 299 -1.17 17.94 5.81
C THR A 299 -2.00 19.00 5.10
N ASP A 300 -2.37 20.04 5.83
CA ASP A 300 -3.05 21.20 5.27
C ASP A 300 -2.07 22.14 4.53
N ASN A 301 -0.76 21.89 4.67
CA ASN A 301 0.28 22.72 4.11
C ASN A 301 0.86 22.07 2.86
N SER A 302 0.91 22.83 1.77
CA SER A 302 1.67 22.43 0.60
C SER A 302 3.16 22.37 0.97
N GLY A 303 3.85 21.32 0.51
CA GLY A 303 5.26 21.10 0.80
C GLY A 303 5.54 20.25 2.01
N ALA A 304 4.57 19.98 2.87
CA ALA A 304 4.80 19.04 3.96
C ALA A 304 4.91 17.59 3.43
N ALA A 305 5.65 16.76 4.15
CA ALA A 305 5.90 15.38 3.77
C ALA A 305 4.60 14.57 3.71
N ASN A 306 4.33 13.96 2.55
CA ASN A 306 3.28 12.97 2.37
C ASN A 306 3.82 11.55 2.52
N ALA A 307 5.12 11.35 2.29
CA ALA A 307 5.76 10.05 2.33
C ALA A 307 6.75 9.98 3.49
N MET A 308 6.50 9.07 4.41
CA MET A 308 7.39 8.78 5.53
C MET A 308 7.87 7.34 5.43
N TYR A 309 9.19 7.15 5.44
CA TYR A 309 9.83 5.85 5.33
C TYR A 309 10.46 5.46 6.67
N LYS A 310 10.46 4.17 6.97
CA LYS A 310 11.22 3.59 8.06
C LYS A 310 12.28 2.70 7.45
N LEU A 311 13.50 3.22 7.37
CA LEU A 311 14.62 2.56 6.71
C LEU A 311 15.73 2.23 7.70
N TYR A 312 16.42 1.12 7.44
CA TYR A 312 17.59 0.69 8.20
C TYR A 312 18.79 0.46 7.27
N PRO A 313 19.31 1.51 6.63
CA PRO A 313 20.47 1.42 5.74
C PRO A 313 21.79 1.36 6.53
N GLY A 314 22.87 0.89 5.89
CA GLY A 314 24.23 0.97 6.40
C GLY A 314 24.75 -0.25 7.13
N GLU A 315 23.88 -1.18 7.53
CA GLU A 315 24.26 -2.38 8.31
C GLU A 315 24.53 -3.62 7.43
N ASN A 316 24.73 -3.44 6.14
CA ASN A 316 24.90 -4.53 5.17
C ASN A 316 23.75 -5.56 5.22
N ILE A 317 22.54 -5.05 5.44
CA ILE A 317 21.29 -5.81 5.52
C ILE A 317 20.43 -5.46 4.33
N LYS A 318 19.76 -6.48 3.76
CA LYS A 318 18.74 -6.29 2.72
C LYS A 318 17.48 -7.04 3.10
N PHE A 319 16.35 -6.37 3.00
CA PHE A 319 15.03 -6.93 3.25
C PHE A 319 14.33 -7.32 1.96
N GLY A 320 13.46 -8.32 2.03
CA GLY A 320 12.73 -8.78 0.85
C GLY A 320 11.61 -9.76 1.17
N PRO A 321 10.94 -10.29 0.12
CA PRO A 321 9.77 -11.16 0.25
C PRO A 321 10.09 -12.65 0.45
N ILE A 322 11.35 -13.07 0.47
CA ILE A 322 11.75 -14.48 0.53
C ILE A 322 11.84 -14.92 1.99
N GLU A 323 10.95 -15.81 2.45
CA GLU A 323 10.87 -16.26 3.84
C GLU A 323 12.15 -16.96 4.34
N ASN A 324 12.86 -17.67 3.47
CA ASN A 324 14.09 -18.36 3.81
C ASN A 324 15.20 -17.96 2.82
N PRO A 325 15.74 -16.74 2.91
CA PRO A 325 16.75 -16.27 2.00
C PRO A 325 18.04 -17.08 2.15
N LEU A 326 18.74 -17.29 1.04
CA LEU A 326 20.01 -18.00 1.06
C LEU A 326 21.09 -17.15 1.72
N GLU A 327 21.79 -17.74 2.69
CA GLU A 327 22.97 -17.12 3.27
C GLU A 327 24.01 -16.84 2.18
N ASN A 328 24.61 -15.67 2.23
CA ASN A 328 25.65 -15.26 1.30
C ASN A 328 26.75 -14.45 2.03
N GLY A 329 27.88 -14.23 1.39
CA GLY A 329 29.00 -13.51 1.99
C GLY A 329 29.02 -12.00 1.67
N PHE A 330 27.96 -11.46 1.05
CA PHE A 330 27.93 -10.08 0.56
C PHE A 330 27.04 -9.18 1.41
N HIS A 331 25.88 -9.67 1.83
CA HIS A 331 24.94 -8.99 2.73
C HIS A 331 24.09 -10.02 3.47
N ASN A 332 23.58 -9.65 4.63
CA ASN A 332 22.55 -10.40 5.33
C ASN A 332 21.19 -10.12 4.68
N SER A 333 20.37 -11.15 4.54
CA SER A 333 19.05 -11.05 3.91
C SER A 333 17.98 -11.47 4.91
N TYR A 334 16.96 -10.63 5.06
CA TYR A 334 15.86 -10.88 5.98
C TYR A 334 14.50 -10.77 5.31
N TYR A 335 13.60 -11.65 5.70
CA TYR A 335 12.23 -11.64 5.24
C TYR A 335 11.40 -10.60 5.99
N LEU A 336 10.66 -9.78 5.24
CA LEU A 336 9.62 -8.92 5.82
C LEU A 336 8.33 -9.05 4.99
N PRO A 337 7.17 -9.35 5.62
CA PRO A 337 5.89 -9.51 4.94
C PRO A 337 5.44 -8.27 4.15
N THR A 338 5.89 -7.08 4.55
CA THR A 338 5.59 -5.79 3.89
C THR A 338 5.91 -5.82 2.39
N TYR A 339 6.94 -6.58 1.98
CA TYR A 339 7.36 -6.68 0.57
C TYR A 339 6.38 -7.41 -0.33
N THR A 340 5.44 -8.15 0.24
CA THR A 340 4.34 -8.79 -0.50
C THR A 340 3.02 -8.03 -0.40
N SER A 341 3.03 -6.87 0.28
CA SER A 341 1.87 -6.01 0.51
C SER A 341 1.87 -4.79 -0.40
N SER A 342 0.69 -4.36 -0.84
CA SER A 342 0.51 -3.08 -1.56
C SER A 342 0.95 -1.87 -0.73
N ASN A 343 1.00 -1.99 0.61
CA ASN A 343 1.45 -0.91 1.49
C ASN A 343 2.87 -0.43 1.15
N MET A 344 3.72 -1.31 0.61
CA MET A 344 5.07 -0.94 0.16
C MET A 344 5.08 0.22 -0.85
N CYS A 345 4.00 0.39 -1.61
CA CYS A 345 3.85 1.43 -2.63
C CYS A 345 3.25 2.73 -2.09
N LEU A 346 2.52 2.65 -0.95
CA LEU A 346 1.76 3.75 -0.36
C LEU A 346 2.56 5.05 -0.19
N PRO A 347 3.80 5.06 0.34
CA PRO A 347 4.49 6.31 0.66
C PRO A 347 4.69 7.25 -0.54
N CYS A 348 4.75 6.70 -1.77
CA CYS A 348 4.97 7.47 -2.99
C CYS A 348 3.73 7.54 -3.90
N HIS A 349 2.82 6.55 -3.80
CA HIS A 349 1.68 6.43 -4.69
C HIS A 349 0.35 6.81 -4.01
N ASP A 350 0.44 7.81 -3.09
CA ASP A 350 -0.74 8.42 -2.47
C ASP A 350 -0.41 9.85 -2.02
N LEU A 351 -0.72 10.83 -2.87
CA LEU A 351 -0.40 12.24 -2.65
C LEU A 351 -1.68 13.05 -2.46
N VAL A 352 -1.84 13.61 -1.28
CA VAL A 352 -2.91 14.56 -0.94
C VAL A 352 -2.27 15.90 -0.55
N VAL A 353 -2.72 16.98 -1.16
CA VAL A 353 -2.26 18.34 -0.87
C VAL A 353 -3.46 19.19 -0.49
N ARG A 354 -3.47 19.78 0.69
CA ARG A 354 -4.59 20.60 1.19
C ARG A 354 -5.98 19.96 1.01
N ASP A 355 -6.12 18.71 1.36
CA ASP A 355 -7.35 17.91 1.16
C ASP A 355 -7.70 17.62 -0.32
N VAL A 356 -6.86 18.01 -1.30
CA VAL A 356 -7.02 17.62 -2.72
C VAL A 356 -6.32 16.30 -2.97
N GLU A 357 -7.09 15.31 -3.37
CA GLU A 357 -6.61 13.97 -3.72
C GLU A 357 -5.95 14.00 -5.12
N ALA A 358 -4.70 14.50 -5.19
CA ALA A 358 -4.00 14.77 -6.45
C ALA A 358 -3.50 13.50 -7.15
N GLU A 359 -2.95 12.57 -6.37
CA GLU A 359 -2.53 11.25 -6.83
C GLU A 359 -2.82 10.25 -5.72
N ILE A 360 -3.82 9.39 -5.88
CA ILE A 360 -4.32 8.52 -4.83
C ILE A 360 -4.47 7.07 -5.29
N THR A 361 -3.52 6.58 -6.09
CA THR A 361 -3.58 5.24 -6.68
C THR A 361 -3.72 4.15 -5.61
N PHE A 362 -2.99 4.26 -4.50
CA PHE A 362 -3.12 3.33 -3.38
C PHE A 362 -4.51 3.42 -2.73
N THR A 363 -4.99 4.63 -2.43
CA THR A 363 -6.32 4.85 -1.85
C THR A 363 -7.45 4.38 -2.77
N GLU A 364 -7.31 4.52 -4.10
CA GLU A 364 -8.26 3.97 -5.07
C GLU A 364 -8.37 2.44 -4.96
N TRP A 365 -7.23 1.76 -4.83
CA TRP A 365 -7.14 0.32 -4.61
C TRP A 365 -7.71 -0.09 -3.25
N ASP A 366 -7.37 0.62 -2.19
CA ASP A 366 -7.82 0.33 -0.82
C ASP A 366 -9.35 0.50 -0.64
N ARG A 367 -9.94 1.45 -1.37
CA ARG A 367 -11.39 1.70 -1.36
C ARG A 367 -12.22 0.60 -2.02
N ILE A 368 -11.61 -0.36 -2.70
CA ILE A 368 -12.33 -1.51 -3.25
C ILE A 368 -12.75 -2.41 -2.08
N PRO A 369 -14.07 -2.68 -1.89
CA PRO A 369 -14.54 -3.43 -0.74
C PRO A 369 -13.84 -4.78 -0.57
N GLY A 370 -13.12 -4.93 0.53
CA GLY A 370 -12.45 -6.17 0.91
C GLY A 370 -11.05 -6.38 0.34
N PHE A 371 -10.51 -5.49 -0.49
CA PHE A 371 -9.16 -5.69 -1.07
C PHE A 371 -8.08 -5.64 0.01
N SER A 372 -8.03 -4.58 0.81
CA SER A 372 -7.07 -4.49 1.92
C SER A 372 -7.32 -5.52 3.03
N MET A 373 -8.60 -5.85 3.31
CA MET A 373 -8.97 -6.76 4.40
C MET A 373 -8.83 -8.25 4.08
N PHE A 374 -9.02 -8.64 2.81
CA PHE A 374 -9.08 -10.07 2.40
C PHE A 374 -7.95 -10.48 1.46
N GLY A 375 -6.87 -9.69 1.40
CA GLY A 375 -5.73 -9.99 0.53
C GLY A 375 -6.11 -9.95 -0.96
N GLY A 376 -6.76 -8.86 -1.39
CA GLY A 376 -7.02 -8.59 -2.81
C GLY A 376 -5.73 -8.58 -3.63
N VAL A 377 -5.86 -8.42 -4.93
CA VAL A 377 -4.70 -8.41 -5.84
C VAL A 377 -3.75 -7.28 -5.45
N ALA A 378 -2.57 -7.63 -4.91
CA ALA A 378 -1.55 -6.65 -4.54
C ALA A 378 -0.97 -5.95 -5.79
N CYS A 379 -0.44 -4.73 -5.62
CA CYS A 379 0.17 -3.95 -6.69
C CYS A 379 1.25 -4.75 -7.45
N GLN A 380 2.05 -5.50 -6.69
CA GLN A 380 3.15 -6.32 -7.23
C GLN A 380 2.69 -7.37 -8.24
N VAL A 381 1.48 -7.91 -8.12
CA VAL A 381 0.95 -8.95 -9.03
C VAL A 381 0.91 -8.47 -10.48
N CYS A 382 0.55 -7.20 -10.71
CA CYS A 382 0.46 -6.61 -12.05
C CYS A 382 1.72 -5.83 -12.44
N HIS A 383 2.31 -5.08 -11.49
CA HIS A 383 3.42 -4.16 -11.76
C HIS A 383 4.81 -4.76 -11.53
N MET A 384 4.88 -5.89 -10.84
CA MET A 384 6.08 -6.69 -10.60
C MET A 384 5.74 -8.19 -10.76
N PRO A 385 5.27 -8.64 -11.94
CA PRO A 385 4.77 -10.01 -12.10
C PRO A 385 5.85 -11.03 -11.79
N GLU A 386 5.43 -12.16 -11.19
CA GLU A 386 6.32 -13.28 -10.92
C GLU A 386 6.81 -13.91 -12.23
N LYS A 387 8.10 -14.18 -12.28
CA LYS A 387 8.77 -14.84 -13.41
C LYS A 387 8.83 -16.36 -13.21
N GLU A 388 9.19 -17.11 -14.26
CA GLU A 388 9.27 -18.57 -14.24
C GLU A 388 10.24 -19.12 -13.17
N ASP A 389 11.23 -18.35 -12.76
CA ASP A 389 12.21 -18.73 -11.74
C ASP A 389 11.77 -18.39 -10.30
N GLY A 390 10.57 -17.84 -10.12
CA GLY A 390 10.01 -17.43 -8.83
C GLY A 390 10.49 -16.05 -8.35
N THR A 391 11.26 -15.32 -9.15
CA THR A 391 11.61 -13.93 -8.88
C THR A 391 10.56 -12.98 -9.48
N HIS A 392 10.57 -11.71 -9.07
CA HIS A 392 9.66 -10.69 -9.57
C HIS A 392 10.33 -9.75 -10.57
N ASP A 393 9.58 -9.31 -11.58
CA ASP A 393 10.05 -8.31 -12.56
C ASP A 393 10.17 -6.93 -11.87
N HIS A 394 11.34 -6.29 -12.00
CA HIS A 394 11.64 -4.98 -11.44
C HIS A 394 11.51 -3.84 -12.48
N GLY A 395 10.81 -4.08 -13.58
CA GLY A 395 10.46 -3.05 -14.56
C GLY A 395 9.40 -2.07 -14.08
N PHE A 396 8.62 -2.42 -13.06
CA PHE A 396 7.57 -1.56 -12.47
C PHE A 396 6.65 -0.97 -13.55
N ILE A 397 6.14 -1.80 -14.43
CA ILE A 397 5.46 -1.39 -15.64
C ILE A 397 4.22 -0.54 -15.32
N GLY A 398 4.19 0.68 -15.86
CA GLY A 398 3.08 1.61 -15.79
C GLY A 398 2.73 2.15 -17.18
N ALA A 399 2.24 3.39 -17.24
CA ALA A 399 1.84 4.03 -18.50
C ALA A 399 2.96 4.84 -19.17
N ASP A 400 3.99 5.21 -18.41
CA ASP A 400 5.04 6.11 -18.86
C ASP A 400 6.24 5.34 -19.43
N LEU A 401 6.93 5.98 -20.37
CA LEU A 401 8.19 5.52 -20.96
C LEU A 401 9.19 6.67 -21.01
N ASP A 402 10.47 6.34 -21.09
CA ASP A 402 11.52 7.32 -21.36
C ASP A 402 11.29 8.00 -22.71
N LEU A 403 10.94 9.29 -22.69
CA LEU A 403 10.68 10.09 -23.88
C LEU A 403 11.96 10.48 -24.67
N ASN A 404 13.15 10.20 -24.14
CA ASN A 404 14.41 10.36 -24.89
C ASN A 404 14.56 9.27 -25.97
N ILE A 405 13.82 8.18 -25.86
CA ILE A 405 13.86 7.03 -26.76
C ILE A 405 12.54 7.00 -27.56
N PRO A 406 12.59 6.78 -28.90
CA PRO A 406 11.37 6.51 -29.66
C PRO A 406 10.61 5.35 -29.01
N TYR A 407 9.31 5.57 -28.68
CA TYR A 407 8.55 4.63 -27.85
C TYR A 407 8.55 3.19 -28.37
N MET A 408 8.51 2.98 -29.72
CA MET A 408 8.60 1.64 -30.32
C MET A 408 9.96 0.96 -30.15
N SER A 409 11.00 1.72 -29.78
CA SER A 409 12.35 1.20 -29.53
C SER A 409 12.65 1.09 -28.03
N ASN A 410 11.73 1.51 -27.18
CA ASN A 410 11.88 1.38 -25.74
C ASN A 410 11.72 -0.09 -25.34
N PRO A 411 12.65 -0.67 -24.55
CA PRO A 411 12.60 -2.08 -24.16
C PRO A 411 11.32 -2.46 -23.39
N GLU A 412 10.68 -1.51 -22.69
CA GLU A 412 9.48 -1.75 -21.90
C GLU A 412 8.18 -1.55 -22.71
N TYR A 413 8.25 -1.08 -23.96
CA TYR A 413 7.04 -0.73 -24.75
C TYR A 413 6.05 -1.86 -24.86
N GLU A 414 6.49 -3.06 -25.22
CA GLU A 414 5.60 -4.23 -25.37
C GLU A 414 4.94 -4.63 -24.05
N LYS A 415 5.65 -4.51 -22.91
CA LYS A 415 5.07 -4.78 -21.58
C LYS A 415 3.98 -3.76 -21.26
N VAL A 416 4.22 -2.47 -21.54
CA VAL A 416 3.22 -1.40 -21.36
C VAL A 416 1.98 -1.67 -22.22
N VAL A 417 2.17 -2.00 -23.50
CA VAL A 417 1.04 -2.33 -24.40
C VAL A 417 0.24 -3.51 -23.87
N ASN A 418 0.90 -4.56 -23.39
CA ASN A 418 0.21 -5.72 -22.82
C ASN A 418 -0.59 -5.36 -21.56
N LEU A 419 -0.02 -4.53 -20.67
CA LEU A 419 -0.73 -4.03 -19.47
C LEU A 419 -1.95 -3.19 -19.87
N MET A 420 -1.82 -2.28 -20.84
CA MET A 420 -2.91 -1.44 -21.33
C MET A 420 -4.04 -2.27 -21.95
N ASN A 421 -3.70 -3.29 -22.75
CA ASN A 421 -4.68 -4.19 -23.37
C ASN A 421 -5.46 -5.04 -22.35
N ALA A 422 -4.92 -5.20 -21.14
CA ALA A 422 -5.56 -5.94 -20.05
C ALA A 422 -6.40 -5.04 -19.12
N ALA A 423 -6.48 -3.73 -19.37
CA ALA A 423 -7.05 -2.78 -18.43
C ALA A 423 -8.56 -2.56 -18.60
N VAL A 424 -9.11 -2.74 -19.80
CA VAL A 424 -10.51 -2.44 -20.13
C VAL A 424 -11.10 -3.46 -21.09
N THR A 425 -12.43 -3.51 -21.09
CA THR A 425 -13.21 -4.13 -22.17
C THR A 425 -14.22 -3.15 -22.73
N MET A 426 -14.64 -3.37 -23.99
CA MET A 426 -15.72 -2.59 -24.62
C MET A 426 -16.68 -3.49 -25.36
N GLU A 427 -17.93 -3.06 -25.47
CA GLU A 427 -18.96 -3.72 -26.28
C GLU A 427 -19.94 -2.72 -26.87
N PHE A 428 -20.50 -3.05 -28.05
CA PHE A 428 -21.62 -2.32 -28.64
C PHE A 428 -22.95 -2.80 -28.08
N ASP A 429 -23.10 -2.69 -26.78
CA ASP A 429 -24.30 -3.01 -26.02
C ASP A 429 -24.48 -2.02 -24.87
N VAL A 430 -25.70 -1.54 -24.65
CA VAL A 430 -26.10 -0.82 -23.44
C VAL A 430 -27.43 -1.40 -23.00
N TRP A 431 -27.41 -2.23 -21.93
CA TRP A 431 -28.58 -2.85 -21.35
C TRP A 431 -29.42 -3.68 -22.34
N GLY A 432 -28.76 -4.39 -23.26
CA GLY A 432 -29.40 -5.20 -24.27
C GLY A 432 -29.85 -4.42 -25.53
N ILE A 433 -29.56 -3.12 -25.61
CA ILE A 433 -29.67 -2.35 -26.86
C ILE A 433 -28.37 -2.56 -27.61
N GLN A 434 -28.45 -3.17 -28.78
CA GLN A 434 -27.30 -3.53 -29.62
C GLN A 434 -27.35 -2.82 -30.97
N LEU A 435 -26.23 -2.85 -31.71
CA LEU A 435 -26.19 -2.40 -33.07
C LEU A 435 -27.16 -3.23 -33.93
N PRO A 436 -27.91 -2.58 -34.90
CA PRO A 436 -28.70 -3.31 -35.87
C PRO A 436 -27.79 -4.00 -36.90
N GLU A 437 -28.24 -5.12 -37.44
CA GLU A 437 -27.56 -5.77 -38.58
C GLU A 437 -27.79 -5.01 -39.90
N ILE A 438 -28.95 -4.36 -40.02
CA ILE A 438 -29.40 -3.66 -41.23
C ILE A 438 -30.00 -2.29 -40.84
N ILE A 439 -29.75 -1.26 -41.62
CA ILE A 439 -30.35 0.08 -41.51
C ILE A 439 -30.67 0.65 -42.89
N ASN A 440 -31.69 1.52 -43.01
CA ASN A 440 -31.93 2.19 -44.29
C ASN A 440 -31.04 3.44 -44.43
N SER A 441 -30.71 3.77 -45.68
CA SER A 441 -30.11 5.07 -45.98
C SER A 441 -31.08 6.19 -45.57
N GLY A 442 -30.52 7.31 -45.04
CA GLY A 442 -31.31 8.41 -44.48
C GLY A 442 -31.77 8.24 -43.05
N ASP A 443 -31.71 7.03 -42.50
CA ASP A 443 -32.07 6.78 -41.09
C ASP A 443 -30.97 7.19 -40.10
N SER A 444 -31.33 7.22 -38.82
CA SER A 444 -30.41 7.49 -37.72
C SER A 444 -29.95 6.19 -37.07
N LEU A 445 -28.65 5.93 -37.14
CA LEU A 445 -28.01 4.81 -36.47
C LEU A 445 -27.76 5.15 -34.98
N LEU A 446 -28.31 4.37 -34.09
CA LEU A 446 -27.97 4.40 -32.68
C LEU A 446 -26.77 3.46 -32.43
N VAL A 447 -25.63 4.01 -31.98
CA VAL A 447 -24.45 3.23 -31.57
C VAL A 447 -24.36 3.23 -30.06
N PRO A 448 -24.79 2.14 -29.41
CA PRO A 448 -24.62 1.95 -27.97
C PRO A 448 -23.19 1.49 -27.69
N LEU A 449 -22.56 2.05 -26.66
CA LEU A 449 -21.20 1.70 -26.24
C LEU A 449 -21.13 1.59 -24.74
N THR A 450 -20.62 0.46 -24.25
CA THR A 450 -20.20 0.24 -22.87
C THR A 450 -18.68 0.13 -22.83
N VAL A 451 -18.06 0.81 -21.88
CA VAL A 451 -16.66 0.68 -21.51
C VAL A 451 -16.62 0.19 -20.07
N GLU A 452 -15.91 -0.89 -19.79
CA GLU A 452 -15.77 -1.49 -18.45
C GLU A 452 -14.30 -1.54 -18.05
N SER A 453 -14.00 -1.05 -16.84
CA SER A 453 -12.69 -1.20 -16.21
C SER A 453 -12.54 -2.59 -15.60
N ILE A 454 -11.38 -3.21 -15.82
CA ILE A 454 -10.98 -4.46 -15.16
C ILE A 454 -9.72 -4.27 -14.30
N THR A 455 -9.39 -3.01 -13.99
CA THR A 455 -8.26 -2.64 -13.12
C THR A 455 -8.67 -2.50 -11.66
N ALA A 456 -7.69 -2.58 -10.79
CA ALA A 456 -7.85 -2.40 -9.35
C ALA A 456 -7.66 -0.94 -8.87
N HIS A 457 -7.57 0.01 -9.77
CA HIS A 457 -7.52 1.46 -9.53
C HIS A 457 -8.21 2.19 -10.69
N ASN A 458 -8.36 3.49 -10.61
CA ASN A 458 -9.02 4.27 -11.65
C ASN A 458 -8.27 4.24 -13.00
N ILE A 459 -8.97 4.56 -14.08
CA ILE A 459 -8.41 4.80 -15.40
C ILE A 459 -8.81 6.20 -15.87
N PRO A 460 -7.85 7.13 -16.04
CA PRO A 460 -6.48 7.07 -15.58
C PRO A 460 -6.35 7.20 -14.06
N SER A 461 -5.21 6.72 -13.49
CA SER A 461 -4.79 6.87 -12.12
C SER A 461 -3.43 7.57 -12.04
N GLY A 462 -2.90 7.77 -10.83
CA GLY A 462 -1.67 8.50 -10.58
C GLY A 462 -1.86 9.99 -10.89
N THR A 463 -0.93 10.59 -11.61
CA THR A 463 -1.06 11.98 -12.11
C THR A 463 -2.12 12.07 -13.20
N SER A 464 -3.34 11.67 -12.90
CA SER A 464 -4.47 11.52 -13.83
C SER A 464 -4.82 12.80 -14.59
N PHE A 465 -4.54 13.97 -14.02
CA PHE A 465 -4.73 15.28 -14.63
C PHE A 465 -3.78 15.56 -15.82
N ASN A 466 -2.67 14.84 -15.92
CA ASN A 466 -1.75 14.92 -17.06
C ASN A 466 -2.13 14.00 -18.21
N ARG A 467 -2.99 13.01 -17.97
CA ARG A 467 -3.34 11.96 -18.92
C ARG A 467 -4.47 12.38 -19.84
N ASP A 468 -4.44 11.92 -21.09
CA ASP A 468 -5.60 11.93 -21.98
C ASP A 468 -6.05 10.49 -22.19
N VAL A 469 -7.30 10.18 -21.77
CA VAL A 469 -7.94 8.88 -21.99
C VAL A 469 -9.31 9.11 -22.60
N TRP A 470 -9.56 8.48 -23.75
CA TRP A 470 -10.80 8.73 -24.50
C TRP A 470 -11.18 7.55 -25.39
N VAL A 471 -12.42 7.59 -25.88
CA VAL A 471 -12.88 6.71 -26.95
C VAL A 471 -12.88 7.48 -28.27
N GLU A 472 -12.19 6.93 -29.27
CA GLU A 472 -12.35 7.28 -30.65
C GLU A 472 -13.47 6.43 -31.26
N LEU A 473 -14.53 7.06 -31.75
CA LEU A 473 -15.56 6.38 -32.52
C LEU A 473 -15.48 6.85 -33.99
N LYS A 474 -15.48 5.89 -34.92
CA LYS A 474 -15.46 6.14 -36.36
C LYS A 474 -16.48 5.26 -37.05
N VAL A 475 -17.31 5.89 -37.87
CA VAL A 475 -18.23 5.22 -38.81
C VAL A 475 -17.81 5.57 -40.24
N SER A 476 -17.63 4.58 -41.09
CA SER A 476 -17.12 4.74 -42.44
C SER A 476 -17.81 3.80 -43.44
N SER A 477 -17.90 4.25 -44.71
CA SER A 477 -18.32 3.45 -45.86
C SER A 477 -17.28 3.61 -46.98
N ASN A 478 -16.86 2.51 -47.60
CA ASN A 478 -15.88 2.52 -48.68
C ASN A 478 -14.60 3.33 -48.38
N ASN A 479 -14.11 3.32 -47.13
CA ASN A 479 -12.98 4.08 -46.59
C ASN A 479 -13.25 5.61 -46.44
N GLU A 480 -14.44 6.10 -46.69
CA GLU A 480 -14.82 7.48 -46.39
C GLU A 480 -15.48 7.55 -45.00
N ILE A 481 -15.04 8.53 -44.18
CA ILE A 481 -15.57 8.72 -42.84
C ILE A 481 -16.93 9.43 -42.96
N ILE A 482 -17.98 8.77 -42.46
CA ILE A 482 -19.34 9.32 -42.34
C ILE A 482 -19.47 10.11 -41.04
N TYR A 483 -18.88 9.60 -39.98
CA TYR A 483 -18.93 10.20 -38.65
C TYR A 483 -17.66 9.84 -37.86
N SER A 484 -17.20 10.79 -37.04
CA SER A 484 -16.15 10.52 -36.05
C SER A 484 -16.31 11.39 -34.81
N SER A 485 -15.89 10.88 -33.67
CA SER A 485 -15.68 11.59 -32.40
C SER A 485 -14.36 11.14 -31.80
N GLY A 486 -13.58 12.07 -31.25
CA GLY A 486 -12.28 11.76 -30.66
C GLY A 486 -11.17 11.34 -31.64
N LEU A 487 -11.39 11.52 -32.96
CA LEU A 487 -10.40 11.18 -33.99
C LEU A 487 -9.25 12.19 -33.98
N LEU A 488 -8.01 11.69 -33.91
CA LEU A 488 -6.79 12.49 -34.09
C LEU A 488 -6.10 12.11 -35.41
N GLN A 489 -5.50 13.10 -36.07
CA GLN A 489 -4.75 12.89 -37.31
C GLN A 489 -3.28 12.54 -37.04
N ASN A 490 -2.75 12.99 -35.91
CA ASN A 490 -1.39 12.71 -35.47
C ASN A 490 -1.24 12.85 -33.93
N ASN A 491 -0.11 12.40 -33.38
CA ASN A 491 0.15 12.37 -31.95
C ASN A 491 0.28 13.77 -31.30
N SER A 492 0.60 14.80 -32.10
CA SER A 492 0.74 16.17 -31.60
C SER A 492 -0.58 16.96 -31.58
N GLU A 493 -1.66 16.36 -32.09
CA GLU A 493 -2.96 17.01 -32.11
C GLU A 493 -3.63 17.00 -30.74
N LEU A 494 -4.19 18.14 -30.34
CA LEU A 494 -4.98 18.26 -29.12
C LEU A 494 -6.33 17.59 -29.28
N LEU A 495 -6.74 16.86 -28.27
CA LEU A 495 -8.08 16.29 -28.21
C LEU A 495 -9.13 17.43 -28.09
N ASN A 496 -10.19 17.37 -28.90
CA ASN A 496 -11.25 18.37 -28.86
C ASN A 496 -12.24 18.09 -27.72
N TYR A 497 -11.96 18.61 -26.55
CA TYR A 497 -12.84 18.46 -25.36
C TYR A 497 -14.16 19.23 -25.46
N ASN A 498 -14.35 20.07 -26.51
CA ASN A 498 -15.64 20.73 -26.79
C ASN A 498 -16.56 19.86 -27.68
N ASP A 499 -16.12 18.69 -28.13
CA ASP A 499 -16.98 17.71 -28.79
C ASP A 499 -17.94 17.09 -27.77
N GLU A 500 -19.23 17.42 -27.84
CA GLU A 500 -20.27 16.91 -26.94
C GLU A 500 -20.44 15.38 -27.05
N ASN A 501 -19.97 14.79 -28.14
CA ASN A 501 -19.98 13.34 -28.34
C ASN A 501 -18.74 12.65 -27.84
N LEU A 502 -17.68 13.38 -27.48
CA LEU A 502 -16.47 12.79 -26.93
C LEU A 502 -16.78 12.03 -25.62
N LEU A 503 -16.39 10.76 -25.55
CA LEU A 503 -16.32 10.01 -24.31
C LEU A 503 -14.87 10.06 -23.81
N SER A 504 -14.62 10.86 -22.79
CA SER A 504 -13.28 11.02 -22.17
C SER A 504 -13.33 10.78 -20.67
N PHE A 505 -12.16 10.45 -20.12
CA PHE A 505 -11.96 10.11 -18.72
C PHE A 505 -10.94 11.07 -18.08
N LYS A 506 -10.96 12.32 -18.49
CA LYS A 506 -10.03 13.37 -18.07
C LYS A 506 -10.31 13.83 -16.64
N THR A 507 -9.25 13.92 -15.83
CA THR A 507 -9.26 14.58 -14.53
C THR A 507 -8.72 16.01 -14.66
N TYR A 508 -9.24 16.94 -13.88
CA TYR A 508 -8.80 18.33 -13.82
C TYR A 508 -8.54 18.75 -12.39
N LEU A 509 -7.37 19.32 -12.13
CA LEU A 509 -7.13 20.09 -10.91
C LEU A 509 -7.65 21.53 -11.15
N LEU A 510 -8.25 22.11 -10.12
CA LEU A 510 -8.76 23.49 -10.14
C LEU A 510 -8.03 24.32 -9.10
N ASP A 511 -7.64 25.54 -9.47
CA ASP A 511 -7.06 26.53 -8.55
C ASP A 511 -8.15 27.18 -7.65
N GLU A 512 -7.74 28.14 -6.82
CA GLU A 512 -8.65 28.90 -5.94
C GLU A 512 -9.74 29.68 -6.67
N ASN A 513 -9.55 30.00 -7.96
CA ASN A 513 -10.49 30.72 -8.79
C ASN A 513 -11.44 29.78 -9.56
N GLY A 514 -11.19 28.47 -9.52
CA GLY A 514 -11.89 27.46 -10.28
C GLY A 514 -11.38 27.29 -11.71
N ASP A 515 -10.22 27.87 -12.03
CA ASP A 515 -9.54 27.68 -13.30
C ASP A 515 -8.69 26.39 -13.26
N THR A 516 -8.52 25.74 -14.42
CA THR A 516 -7.73 24.51 -14.49
C THR A 516 -6.25 24.78 -14.30
N THR A 517 -5.60 23.98 -13.43
CA THR A 517 -4.15 24.00 -13.21
C THR A 517 -3.55 22.61 -13.43
N ARG A 518 -2.22 22.54 -13.63
CA ARG A 518 -1.42 21.30 -13.55
C ARG A 518 -0.54 21.26 -12.31
N SER A 519 -0.48 22.35 -11.58
CA SER A 519 0.27 22.43 -10.33
C SER A 519 -0.56 21.83 -9.20
N VAL A 520 -0.07 20.77 -8.58
CA VAL A 520 -0.70 20.19 -7.38
C VAL A 520 -0.63 21.15 -6.20
N ILE A 521 0.33 22.09 -6.22
CA ILE A 521 0.48 23.12 -5.19
C ILE A 521 -0.61 24.18 -5.31
N ASP A 522 -1.03 24.54 -6.52
CA ASP A 522 -2.12 25.50 -6.76
C ASP A 522 -3.52 24.87 -6.63
N ALA A 523 -3.59 23.55 -6.61
CA ALA A 523 -4.87 22.86 -6.59
C ALA A 523 -5.64 23.13 -5.29
N HIS A 524 -6.91 23.49 -5.42
CA HIS A 524 -7.88 23.70 -4.35
C HIS A 524 -9.09 22.77 -4.48
N ASP A 525 -9.31 22.21 -5.68
CA ASP A 525 -10.38 21.26 -5.95
C ASP A 525 -9.98 20.33 -7.10
N ILE A 526 -10.72 19.23 -7.27
CA ILE A 526 -10.49 18.25 -8.33
C ILE A 526 -11.81 17.82 -8.98
N ILE A 527 -11.85 17.84 -10.31
CA ILE A 527 -12.92 17.20 -11.07
C ILE A 527 -12.39 15.86 -11.57
N ASN A 528 -12.77 14.79 -10.87
CA ASN A 528 -12.36 13.44 -11.25
C ASN A 528 -13.41 12.80 -12.15
N ASN A 529 -13.08 12.62 -13.45
CA ASN A 529 -13.90 11.91 -14.42
C ASN A 529 -13.29 10.57 -14.85
N SER A 530 -12.35 10.03 -14.10
CA SER A 530 -11.75 8.72 -14.33
C SER A 530 -12.82 7.61 -14.27
N LEU A 531 -12.53 6.48 -14.90
CA LEU A 531 -13.33 5.26 -14.78
C LEU A 531 -12.89 4.49 -13.54
N SER A 532 -13.77 4.35 -12.56
CA SER A 532 -13.46 3.67 -11.30
C SER A 532 -13.20 2.17 -11.50
N PRO A 533 -12.51 1.51 -10.55
CA PRO A 533 -12.26 0.07 -10.60
C PRO A 533 -13.54 -0.72 -10.81
N TYR A 534 -13.51 -1.67 -11.75
CA TYR A 534 -14.64 -2.56 -12.09
C TYR A 534 -15.96 -1.85 -12.42
N ALA A 535 -15.89 -0.54 -12.73
CA ALA A 535 -17.05 0.23 -13.11
C ALA A 535 -17.28 0.24 -14.63
N GLN A 536 -18.52 0.52 -15.00
CA GLN A 536 -18.92 0.70 -16.38
C GLN A 536 -19.26 2.16 -16.69
N ARG A 537 -18.92 2.62 -17.87
CA ARG A 537 -19.34 3.90 -18.44
C ARG A 537 -20.09 3.65 -19.74
N PHE A 538 -21.24 4.29 -19.87
CA PHE A 538 -22.13 4.14 -21.03
C PHE A 538 -22.17 5.40 -21.87
N LYS A 539 -22.20 5.26 -23.20
CA LYS A 539 -22.45 6.32 -24.16
C LYS A 539 -23.33 5.80 -25.27
N GLN A 540 -24.24 6.64 -25.77
CA GLN A 540 -25.03 6.38 -26.95
C GLN A 540 -24.77 7.48 -27.95
N TYR A 541 -24.42 7.11 -29.17
CA TYR A 541 -24.23 8.04 -30.27
C TYR A 541 -25.41 7.91 -31.23
N ASN A 542 -25.94 9.04 -31.68
CA ASN A 542 -27.03 9.08 -32.68
C ASN A 542 -26.46 9.67 -33.96
N ILE A 543 -26.28 8.83 -34.97
CA ILE A 543 -25.53 9.14 -36.18
C ILE A 543 -26.47 9.08 -37.38
N HIS A 544 -26.64 10.18 -38.10
CA HIS A 544 -27.41 10.22 -39.35
C HIS A 544 -26.60 9.54 -40.47
N ILE A 545 -27.18 8.51 -41.09
CA ILE A 545 -26.61 7.87 -42.29
C ILE A 545 -27.06 8.66 -43.53
N PRO A 546 -26.13 9.19 -44.33
CA PRO A 546 -26.49 9.96 -45.51
C PRO A 546 -27.32 9.16 -46.54
N ASP A 547 -28.27 9.81 -47.19
CA ASP A 547 -29.18 9.17 -48.18
C ASP A 547 -28.47 8.50 -49.37
N ASN A 548 -27.21 8.86 -49.64
CA ASN A 548 -26.43 8.34 -50.77
C ASN A 548 -25.54 7.15 -50.39
N ILE A 549 -25.59 6.70 -49.14
CA ILE A 549 -24.82 5.52 -48.67
C ILE A 549 -25.66 4.27 -48.92
N SER A 550 -25.02 3.24 -49.46
CA SER A 550 -25.58 1.89 -49.63
C SER A 550 -24.47 0.84 -49.51
N GLY A 551 -24.85 -0.38 -49.18
CA GLY A 551 -23.90 -1.45 -48.90
C GLY A 551 -23.39 -1.40 -47.46
N GLU A 552 -22.18 -1.83 -47.23
CA GLU A 552 -21.63 -2.00 -45.86
C GLU A 552 -21.09 -0.67 -45.28
N ILE A 553 -21.42 -0.41 -44.03
CA ILE A 553 -20.74 0.57 -43.18
C ILE A 553 -20.02 -0.13 -42.06
N SER A 554 -18.82 0.37 -41.73
CA SER A 554 -18.01 -0.13 -40.58
C SER A 554 -18.16 0.84 -39.43
N VAL A 555 -18.46 0.30 -38.24
CA VAL A 555 -18.46 1.01 -36.97
C VAL A 555 -17.27 0.51 -36.16
N GLN A 556 -16.34 1.39 -35.84
CA GLN A 556 -15.15 1.07 -35.02
C GLN A 556 -15.11 1.97 -33.81
N ALA A 557 -14.89 1.38 -32.63
CA ALA A 557 -14.57 2.12 -31.41
C ALA A 557 -13.23 1.65 -30.86
N ARG A 558 -12.36 2.60 -30.51
CA ARG A 558 -11.07 2.34 -29.87
C ARG A 558 -10.98 3.12 -28.56
N MET A 559 -10.57 2.50 -27.46
CA MET A 559 -10.16 3.22 -26.26
C MET A 559 -8.67 3.50 -26.34
N LEU A 560 -8.31 4.76 -26.18
CA LEU A 560 -6.97 5.28 -26.38
C LEU A 560 -6.46 5.94 -25.10
N PHE A 561 -5.16 5.79 -24.83
CA PHE A 561 -4.47 6.38 -23.69
C PHE A 561 -3.21 7.10 -24.17
N ARG A 562 -3.02 8.34 -23.71
CA ARG A 562 -1.81 9.14 -23.95
C ARG A 562 -1.27 9.63 -22.60
N PRO A 563 0.02 9.38 -22.29
CA PRO A 563 0.61 9.69 -20.99
C PRO A 563 0.61 11.17 -20.62
N PHE A 564 0.81 12.03 -21.62
CA PHE A 564 0.84 13.49 -21.45
C PHE A 564 0.00 14.17 -22.51
N SER A 565 -0.62 15.28 -22.14
CA SER A 565 -1.26 16.14 -23.11
C SER A 565 -0.20 16.82 -24.00
N PRO A 566 -0.37 16.87 -25.34
CA PRO A 566 0.66 17.37 -26.25
C PRO A 566 1.06 18.83 -26.02
N ASP A 567 0.15 19.68 -25.53
CA ASP A 567 0.46 21.08 -25.23
C ASP A 567 1.55 21.22 -24.17
N PHE A 568 1.54 20.36 -23.14
CA PHE A 568 2.62 20.33 -22.15
C PHE A 568 3.96 19.98 -22.79
N ILE A 569 4.01 18.88 -23.56
CA ILE A 569 5.24 18.45 -24.24
C ILE A 569 5.74 19.48 -25.24
N LEU A 570 4.84 20.08 -26.03
CA LEU A 570 5.21 21.09 -27.02
C LEU A 570 5.75 22.38 -26.38
N ASN A 571 5.28 22.74 -25.20
CA ASN A 571 5.71 23.94 -24.49
C ASN A 571 7.07 23.76 -23.82
N HIS A 572 7.35 22.59 -23.24
CA HIS A 572 8.55 22.34 -22.45
C HIS A 572 9.61 21.54 -23.21
N HIS A 573 9.20 20.53 -23.98
CA HIS A 573 10.09 19.56 -24.63
C HIS A 573 9.61 19.24 -26.07
N PRO A 574 9.56 20.21 -26.99
CA PRO A 574 8.97 20.00 -28.33
C PRO A 574 9.64 18.88 -29.13
N SER A 575 10.90 18.54 -28.86
CA SER A 575 11.60 17.44 -29.51
C SER A 575 11.07 16.05 -29.11
N PHE A 576 10.32 15.94 -28.02
CA PHE A 576 9.79 14.65 -27.51
C PHE A 576 8.41 14.31 -28.09
N ILE A 577 7.80 15.23 -28.83
CA ILE A 577 6.42 15.03 -29.29
C ILE A 577 6.27 13.78 -30.18
N GLU A 578 7.29 13.45 -30.97
CA GLU A 578 7.30 12.26 -31.83
C GLU A 578 7.51 10.97 -31.02
N ASN A 579 8.03 11.09 -29.80
CA ASN A 579 8.25 9.96 -28.90
C ASN A 579 7.07 9.76 -27.93
N LEU A 580 6.08 10.66 -27.93
CA LEU A 580 4.89 10.54 -27.09
C LEU A 580 3.95 9.46 -27.65
N PRO A 581 3.75 8.33 -26.95
CA PRO A 581 2.90 7.25 -27.44
C PRO A 581 1.41 7.60 -27.32
N ILE A 582 0.61 6.99 -28.19
CA ILE A 582 -0.82 6.77 -27.99
C ILE A 582 -1.02 5.27 -27.97
N TYR A 583 -1.40 4.72 -26.82
CA TYR A 583 -1.69 3.31 -26.66
C TYR A 583 -3.14 3.02 -27.04
N GLU A 584 -3.37 1.96 -27.81
CA GLU A 584 -4.70 1.39 -28.03
C GLU A 584 -4.96 0.38 -26.92
N MET A 585 -5.83 0.75 -25.97
CA MET A 585 -6.18 -0.11 -24.84
C MET A 585 -7.14 -1.23 -25.27
N PHE A 586 -8.09 -0.90 -26.15
CA PHE A 586 -9.07 -1.85 -26.65
C PHE A 586 -9.67 -1.36 -27.97
N VAL A 587 -10.04 -2.32 -28.85
CA VAL A 587 -10.72 -2.02 -30.10
C VAL A 587 -11.86 -3.00 -30.37
N ILE A 588 -13.01 -2.46 -30.79
CA ILE A 588 -14.13 -3.25 -31.28
C ILE A 588 -14.59 -2.73 -32.65
N ASN A 589 -15.07 -3.66 -33.47
CA ASN A 589 -15.53 -3.39 -34.82
C ASN A 589 -16.86 -4.10 -35.07
N SER A 590 -17.74 -3.46 -35.86
CA SER A 590 -18.96 -4.08 -36.37
C SER A 590 -19.21 -3.61 -37.78
N ILE A 591 -19.91 -4.42 -38.57
CA ILE A 591 -20.35 -4.11 -39.92
C ILE A 591 -21.87 -4.13 -39.92
N ILE A 592 -22.47 -3.11 -40.57
CA ILE A 592 -23.92 -2.92 -40.71
C ILE A 592 -24.22 -2.79 -42.17
N GLU A 593 -25.25 -3.47 -42.68
CA GLU A 593 -25.72 -3.31 -44.07
C GLU A 593 -26.67 -2.12 -44.19
N VAL A 594 -26.47 -1.30 -45.20
CA VAL A 594 -27.33 -0.12 -45.53
C VAL A 594 -28.13 -0.43 -46.78
N GLU A 595 -29.46 -0.50 -46.64
CA GLU A 595 -30.44 -0.73 -47.72
C GLU A 595 -30.95 0.59 -48.36
#